data_82002452d5ec74e38f99d87bd75c4320
#
_entry.id   82002452d5ec74e38f99d87bd75c4320
#
_cell.length_a   1.000
_cell.length_b   1.000
_cell.length_c   1.000
_cell.angle_alpha   90.00
_cell.angle_beta   90.00
_cell.angle_gamma   90.00
#
_symmetry.space_group_name_H-M   'P 1'
#
loop_
_entity.id
_entity.type
_entity.pdbx_description
1 polymer ?
#
loop_
_entity_poly.entity_id
_entity_poly.type
_entity_poly.pdbx_seq_one_letter_code
_entity_poly.pdbx_strand_id
1 'polypeptide(L)'
;MATTLVIRLSSLGDVAIMVPVLYSVAIKHPDDHFLLLTQNTFQSLFVNKPSNLAVFPVYTKGKHKGIQGIIRLLRELSPIIQIKEAKIADLHGVIRSFLMDGYFRLKGCPVGIINKGRGEKRKLVRRKHKIMQPLKASLNRYREVFTRLGYDSSLCFTGLFSEKPIKEQIRIGIAPFAKHRGKAYPLEQMEKVVRQLTELPNLQITLWGGKEENKPLELWAEKYRNVTSVAGQLSLQDELFLMNQMDLMVCMDSANMHLASLVNTPAVSIWGATHPYAGFYGFNQDESNIVQTDLPCRPCSIFGNKPCYRGDYACLKQITPEMIVEKINLINIP
;
A
#
# COMPACT_ATOMS: atom_id res chain seq x y z
N MET A 1 0.36 -8.28 -31.07
CA MET A 1 0.61 -7.61 -29.77
C MET A 1 -0.46 -8.04 -28.79
N ALA A 2 -0.09 -8.79 -27.76
CA ALA A 2 -1.07 -9.27 -26.78
C ALA A 2 -1.48 -8.13 -25.83
N THR A 3 -2.77 -8.07 -25.50
CA THR A 3 -3.26 -7.13 -24.46
C THR A 3 -3.50 -7.87 -23.16
N THR A 4 -2.79 -7.50 -22.09
CA THR A 4 -3.05 -8.06 -20.75
C THR A 4 -3.91 -7.13 -19.93
N LEU A 5 -5.12 -7.60 -19.59
CA LEU A 5 -6.02 -6.92 -18.65
C LEU A 5 -5.61 -7.26 -17.22
N VAL A 6 -5.18 -6.27 -16.48
CA VAL A 6 -4.79 -6.41 -15.05
C VAL A 6 -5.91 -5.89 -14.18
N ILE A 7 -6.40 -6.68 -13.23
CA ILE A 7 -7.54 -6.31 -12.38
C ILE A 7 -7.08 -6.13 -10.94
N ARG A 8 -7.05 -4.88 -10.44
CA ARG A 8 -6.83 -4.57 -9.02
C ARG A 8 -7.58 -3.29 -8.62
N LEU A 9 -8.80 -3.45 -8.12
CA LEU A 9 -9.70 -2.33 -7.87
C LEU A 9 -9.46 -1.63 -6.51
N SER A 10 -8.97 -2.36 -5.50
CA SER A 10 -8.77 -1.87 -4.12
C SER A 10 -7.92 -2.86 -3.31
N SER A 11 -7.37 -2.57 -2.13
CA SER A 11 -7.33 -1.25 -1.46
C SER A 11 -6.12 -0.44 -1.95
N LEU A 12 -5.97 0.84 -1.55
CA LEU A 12 -4.84 1.68 -1.96
C LEU A 12 -3.48 1.01 -1.69
N GLY A 13 -3.26 0.50 -0.48
CA GLY A 13 -2.01 -0.19 -0.15
C GLY A 13 -1.74 -1.43 -1.02
N ASP A 14 -2.77 -2.23 -1.32
CA ASP A 14 -2.62 -3.37 -2.21
C ASP A 14 -2.33 -2.96 -3.66
N VAL A 15 -2.93 -1.84 -4.13
CA VAL A 15 -2.63 -1.26 -5.44
C VAL A 15 -1.20 -0.76 -5.47
N ALA A 16 -0.73 -0.10 -4.41
CA ALA A 16 0.66 0.34 -4.29
C ALA A 16 1.65 -0.83 -4.32
N ILE A 17 1.41 -1.93 -3.57
CA ILE A 17 2.25 -3.14 -3.61
C ILE A 17 2.34 -3.74 -5.03
N MET A 18 1.32 -3.57 -5.86
CA MET A 18 1.31 -4.10 -7.21
C MET A 18 2.20 -3.30 -8.18
N VAL A 19 2.38 -2.00 -7.96
CA VAL A 19 3.10 -1.09 -8.89
C VAL A 19 4.49 -1.61 -9.28
N PRO A 20 5.37 -2.01 -8.34
CA PRO A 20 6.70 -2.53 -8.69
C PRO A 20 6.66 -3.73 -9.62
N VAL A 21 5.67 -4.61 -9.45
CA VAL A 21 5.51 -5.80 -10.29
C VAL A 21 5.00 -5.42 -11.67
N LEU A 22 3.92 -4.63 -11.72
CA LEU A 22 3.29 -4.24 -12.99
C LEU A 22 4.23 -3.41 -13.86
N TYR A 23 4.96 -2.46 -13.27
CA TYR A 23 5.94 -1.66 -14.01
C TYR A 23 7.10 -2.52 -14.52
N SER A 24 7.63 -3.42 -13.69
CA SER A 24 8.70 -4.33 -14.12
C SER A 24 8.26 -5.24 -15.26
N VAL A 25 7.06 -5.79 -15.19
CA VAL A 25 6.51 -6.63 -16.27
C VAL A 25 6.32 -5.82 -17.54
N ALA A 26 5.74 -4.63 -17.46
CA ALA A 26 5.52 -3.77 -18.62
C ALA A 26 6.84 -3.34 -19.29
N ILE A 27 7.86 -2.96 -18.50
CA ILE A 27 9.19 -2.58 -19.00
C ILE A 27 9.86 -3.75 -19.74
N LYS A 28 9.74 -4.97 -19.22
CA LYS A 28 10.37 -6.17 -19.80
C LYS A 28 9.65 -6.74 -21.00
N HIS A 29 8.42 -6.33 -21.23
CA HIS A 29 7.59 -6.78 -22.36
C HIS A 29 7.08 -5.57 -23.15
N PRO A 30 7.97 -4.81 -23.80
CA PRO A 30 7.62 -3.55 -24.47
C PRO A 30 6.66 -3.71 -25.64
N ASP A 31 6.63 -4.90 -26.26
CA ASP A 31 5.76 -5.22 -27.39
C ASP A 31 4.32 -5.60 -26.96
N ASP A 32 4.08 -5.86 -25.68
CA ASP A 32 2.76 -6.16 -25.14
C ASP A 32 2.11 -4.92 -24.52
N HIS A 33 0.79 -4.86 -24.58
CA HIS A 33 0.01 -3.80 -23.96
C HIS A 33 -0.60 -4.26 -22.64
N PHE A 34 -0.51 -3.42 -21.63
CA PHE A 34 -1.10 -3.67 -20.30
C PHE A 34 -2.20 -2.65 -20.02
N LEU A 35 -3.40 -3.15 -19.70
CA LEU A 35 -4.54 -2.31 -19.32
C LEU A 35 -4.92 -2.61 -17.87
N LEU A 36 -4.61 -1.70 -16.96
CA LEU A 36 -4.95 -1.85 -15.56
C LEU A 36 -6.35 -1.31 -15.26
N LEU A 37 -7.22 -2.17 -14.73
CA LEU A 37 -8.48 -1.75 -14.12
C LEU A 37 -8.25 -1.47 -12.63
N THR A 38 -8.41 -0.21 -12.26
CA THR A 38 -8.35 0.19 -10.85
C THR A 38 -9.44 1.20 -10.51
N GLN A 39 -9.69 1.43 -9.23
CA GLN A 39 -10.68 2.42 -8.81
C GLN A 39 -10.26 3.81 -9.28
N ASN A 40 -11.21 4.62 -9.77
CA ASN A 40 -10.93 5.95 -10.32
C ASN A 40 -10.12 6.85 -9.38
N THR A 41 -10.31 6.72 -8.08
CA THR A 41 -9.57 7.47 -7.04
C THR A 41 -8.09 7.12 -6.96
N PHE A 42 -7.64 6.03 -7.58
CA PHE A 42 -6.25 5.59 -7.55
C PHE A 42 -5.50 5.84 -8.86
N GLN A 43 -6.13 6.48 -9.86
CA GLN A 43 -5.48 6.76 -11.14
C GLN A 43 -4.20 7.58 -10.99
N SER A 44 -4.21 8.58 -10.15
CA SER A 44 -3.09 9.50 -9.91
C SER A 44 -1.89 8.85 -9.20
N LEU A 45 -2.02 7.58 -8.75
CA LEU A 45 -0.90 6.79 -8.24
C LEU A 45 0.10 6.41 -9.36
N PHE A 46 -0.37 6.27 -10.61
CA PHE A 46 0.42 5.72 -11.72
C PHE A 46 1.20 6.82 -12.45
N VAL A 47 2.10 7.47 -11.72
CA VAL A 47 3.04 8.45 -12.28
C VAL A 47 4.22 7.75 -12.96
N ASN A 48 4.82 8.38 -13.96
CA ASN A 48 6.00 7.88 -14.69
C ASN A 48 5.86 6.40 -15.13
N LYS A 49 4.62 6.00 -15.49
CA LYS A 49 4.31 4.65 -15.92
C LYS A 49 4.95 4.32 -17.28
N PRO A 50 5.30 3.04 -17.54
CA PRO A 50 5.74 2.58 -18.85
C PRO A 50 4.73 2.97 -19.96
N SER A 51 5.23 3.28 -21.16
CA SER A 51 4.42 3.77 -22.28
C SER A 51 3.37 2.76 -22.76
N ASN A 52 3.64 1.46 -22.58
CA ASN A 52 2.74 0.36 -22.91
C ASN A 52 1.76 -0.02 -21.79
N LEU A 53 1.70 0.77 -20.70
CA LEU A 53 0.74 0.60 -19.61
C LEU A 53 -0.32 1.70 -19.65
N ALA A 54 -1.58 1.33 -19.82
CA ALA A 54 -2.74 2.20 -19.68
C ALA A 54 -3.51 1.90 -18.40
N VAL A 55 -4.14 2.93 -17.82
CA VAL A 55 -4.98 2.80 -16.62
C VAL A 55 -6.43 3.13 -16.97
N PHE A 56 -7.33 2.19 -16.73
CA PHE A 56 -8.76 2.37 -16.95
C PHE A 56 -9.50 2.57 -15.60
N PRO A 57 -10.17 3.72 -15.41
CA PRO A 57 -10.84 4.04 -14.16
C PRO A 57 -12.14 3.26 -13.98
N VAL A 58 -12.28 2.57 -12.86
CA VAL A 58 -13.51 1.84 -12.50
C VAL A 58 -14.26 2.58 -11.39
N TYR A 59 -15.50 2.95 -11.65
CA TYR A 59 -16.37 3.66 -10.71
C TYR A 59 -17.22 2.68 -9.91
N THR A 60 -16.61 2.01 -8.93
CA THR A 60 -17.23 0.91 -8.18
C THR A 60 -18.44 1.31 -7.33
N LYS A 61 -18.54 2.59 -6.94
CA LYS A 61 -19.68 3.17 -6.23
C LYS A 61 -20.67 3.91 -7.16
N GLY A 62 -20.31 4.04 -8.44
CA GLY A 62 -21.09 4.74 -9.48
C GLY A 62 -21.53 3.80 -10.62
N LYS A 63 -21.25 4.20 -11.87
CA LYS A 63 -21.71 3.52 -13.10
C LYS A 63 -21.32 2.04 -13.20
N HIS A 64 -20.29 1.59 -12.49
CA HIS A 64 -19.83 0.19 -12.46
C HIS A 64 -20.27 -0.56 -11.20
N LYS A 65 -21.32 -0.11 -10.48
CA LYS A 65 -21.84 -0.78 -9.28
C LYS A 65 -22.68 -2.01 -9.64
N GLY A 66 -22.54 -3.10 -8.88
CA GLY A 66 -23.35 -4.31 -9.01
C GLY A 66 -23.13 -5.06 -10.33
N ILE A 67 -24.02 -6.02 -10.66
CA ILE A 67 -23.92 -6.88 -11.85
C ILE A 67 -24.08 -6.06 -13.13
N GLN A 68 -25.06 -5.15 -13.17
CA GLN A 68 -25.26 -4.26 -14.33
C GLN A 68 -24.05 -3.39 -14.59
N GLY A 69 -23.37 -2.93 -13.53
CA GLY A 69 -22.12 -2.20 -13.64
C GLY A 69 -20.97 -3.04 -14.20
N ILE A 70 -20.91 -4.34 -13.90
CA ILE A 70 -19.94 -5.25 -14.50
C ILE A 70 -20.22 -5.45 -15.99
N ILE A 71 -21.49 -5.63 -16.38
CA ILE A 71 -21.89 -5.76 -17.80
C ILE A 71 -21.51 -4.48 -18.56
N ARG A 72 -21.78 -3.32 -17.98
CA ARG A 72 -21.36 -2.03 -18.58
C ARG A 72 -19.85 -1.96 -18.73
N LEU A 73 -19.08 -2.32 -17.70
CA LEU A 73 -17.62 -2.34 -17.74
C LEU A 73 -17.10 -3.25 -18.85
N LEU A 74 -17.65 -4.46 -19.01
CA LEU A 74 -17.27 -5.39 -20.06
C LEU A 74 -17.59 -4.82 -21.46
N ARG A 75 -18.72 -4.10 -21.62
CA ARG A 75 -19.04 -3.40 -22.89
C ARG A 75 -18.06 -2.26 -23.18
N GLU A 76 -17.67 -1.49 -22.17
CA GLU A 76 -16.68 -0.41 -22.31
C GLU A 76 -15.28 -0.94 -22.64
N LEU A 77 -14.92 -2.15 -22.18
CA LEU A 77 -13.66 -2.80 -22.47
C LEU A 77 -13.62 -3.49 -23.83
N SER A 78 -14.76 -3.92 -24.36
CA SER A 78 -14.85 -4.69 -25.60
C SER A 78 -14.15 -4.06 -26.80
N PRO A 79 -14.25 -2.74 -27.07
CA PRO A 79 -13.54 -2.10 -28.18
C PRO A 79 -12.03 -1.91 -27.92
N ILE A 80 -11.58 -2.01 -26.66
CA ILE A 80 -10.18 -1.77 -26.27
C ILE A 80 -9.37 -3.06 -26.29
N ILE A 81 -10.02 -4.19 -25.99
CA ILE A 81 -9.35 -5.48 -25.82
C ILE A 81 -9.63 -6.37 -27.03
N GLN A 82 -8.58 -6.71 -27.77
CA GLN A 82 -8.65 -7.76 -28.79
C GLN A 82 -8.71 -9.13 -28.11
N ILE A 83 -9.93 -9.66 -27.96
CA ILE A 83 -10.20 -10.86 -27.13
C ILE A 83 -9.36 -12.08 -27.56
N LYS A 84 -9.07 -12.25 -28.85
CA LYS A 84 -8.32 -13.42 -29.36
C LYS A 84 -6.88 -13.50 -28.83
N GLU A 85 -6.29 -12.38 -28.46
CA GLU A 85 -4.89 -12.29 -27.97
C GLU A 85 -4.83 -11.83 -26.51
N ALA A 86 -5.98 -11.66 -25.86
CA ALA A 86 -6.05 -11.10 -24.50
C ALA A 86 -5.65 -12.13 -23.45
N LYS A 87 -4.87 -11.68 -22.45
CA LYS A 87 -4.59 -12.40 -21.21
C LYS A 87 -5.22 -11.63 -20.05
N ILE A 88 -5.65 -12.33 -18.99
CA ILE A 88 -6.29 -11.72 -17.82
C ILE A 88 -5.47 -12.01 -16.58
N ALA A 89 -4.96 -10.97 -15.93
CA ALA A 89 -4.26 -11.03 -14.64
C ALA A 89 -5.17 -10.53 -13.52
N ASP A 90 -5.94 -11.41 -12.88
CA ASP A 90 -6.73 -11.05 -11.71
C ASP A 90 -5.87 -11.03 -10.45
N LEU A 91 -5.40 -9.85 -10.07
CA LEU A 91 -4.67 -9.58 -8.84
C LEU A 91 -5.62 -9.22 -7.68
N HIS A 92 -6.94 -9.17 -7.93
CA HIS A 92 -7.93 -8.82 -6.92
C HIS A 92 -8.58 -10.04 -6.26
N GLY A 93 -8.98 -11.06 -7.02
CA GLY A 93 -9.53 -12.32 -6.52
C GLY A 93 -10.75 -12.15 -5.62
N VAL A 94 -11.77 -11.39 -6.07
CA VAL A 94 -13.05 -11.14 -5.40
C VAL A 94 -14.22 -11.48 -6.31
N ILE A 95 -15.43 -11.57 -5.77
CA ILE A 95 -16.63 -11.95 -6.53
C ILE A 95 -16.76 -11.16 -7.84
N ARG A 96 -16.52 -9.86 -7.80
CA ARG A 96 -16.60 -8.99 -8.98
C ARG A 96 -15.60 -9.39 -10.06
N SER A 97 -14.33 -9.62 -9.71
CA SER A 97 -13.32 -10.04 -10.66
C SER A 97 -13.57 -11.47 -11.16
N PHE A 98 -14.06 -12.37 -10.30
CA PHE A 98 -14.43 -13.73 -10.73
C PHE A 98 -15.53 -13.77 -11.81
N LEU A 99 -16.50 -12.84 -11.77
CA LEU A 99 -17.51 -12.74 -12.84
C LEU A 99 -16.86 -12.29 -14.16
N MET A 100 -15.91 -11.36 -14.11
CA MET A 100 -15.13 -10.95 -15.28
C MET A 100 -14.23 -12.09 -15.79
N ASP A 101 -13.55 -12.80 -14.89
CA ASP A 101 -12.73 -13.96 -15.22
C ASP A 101 -13.54 -15.04 -15.93
N GLY A 102 -14.78 -15.31 -15.44
CA GLY A 102 -15.70 -16.23 -16.09
C GLY A 102 -16.05 -15.83 -17.53
N TYR A 103 -16.36 -14.54 -17.74
CA TYR A 103 -16.64 -14.01 -19.07
C TYR A 103 -15.45 -14.20 -20.03
N PHE A 104 -14.24 -13.83 -19.61
CA PHE A 104 -13.06 -13.94 -20.47
C PHE A 104 -12.64 -15.39 -20.72
N ARG A 105 -12.80 -16.30 -19.75
CA ARG A 105 -12.58 -17.74 -19.95
C ARG A 105 -13.52 -18.33 -21.00
N LEU A 106 -14.81 -17.94 -20.96
CA LEU A 106 -15.79 -18.36 -21.99
C LEU A 106 -15.42 -17.85 -23.39
N LYS A 107 -14.63 -16.79 -23.48
CA LYS A 107 -14.06 -16.26 -24.73
C LYS A 107 -12.72 -16.87 -25.12
N GLY A 108 -12.21 -17.85 -24.34
CA GLY A 108 -10.94 -18.53 -24.60
C GLY A 108 -9.69 -17.81 -24.09
N CYS A 109 -9.82 -16.72 -23.33
CA CYS A 109 -8.67 -15.99 -22.81
C CYS A 109 -7.98 -16.76 -21.67
N PRO A 110 -6.63 -16.83 -21.63
CA PRO A 110 -5.88 -17.27 -20.47
C PRO A 110 -6.14 -16.35 -19.25
N VAL A 111 -6.48 -16.94 -18.10
CA VAL A 111 -6.80 -16.20 -16.87
C VAL A 111 -5.92 -16.67 -15.72
N GLY A 112 -5.05 -15.81 -15.24
CA GLY A 112 -4.25 -15.98 -14.03
C GLY A 112 -4.91 -15.30 -12.84
N ILE A 113 -5.22 -16.04 -11.77
CA ILE A 113 -5.87 -15.52 -10.57
C ILE A 113 -4.91 -15.58 -9.38
N ILE A 114 -4.88 -14.54 -8.56
CA ILE A 114 -4.05 -14.49 -7.36
C ILE A 114 -4.44 -15.55 -6.33
N ASN A 115 -3.43 -16.24 -5.79
CA ASN A 115 -3.58 -17.03 -4.58
C ASN A 115 -3.31 -16.15 -3.35
N LYS A 116 -4.35 -15.78 -2.62
CA LYS A 116 -4.27 -14.90 -1.43
C LYS A 116 -3.71 -15.58 -0.17
N GLY A 117 -3.41 -16.87 -0.19
CA GLY A 117 -2.90 -17.61 0.98
C GLY A 117 -3.86 -17.61 2.17
N ARG A 118 -5.18 -17.69 1.95
CA ARG A 118 -6.18 -17.56 3.02
C ARG A 118 -6.01 -18.60 4.12
N GLY A 119 -5.63 -19.84 3.76
CA GLY A 119 -5.38 -20.93 4.72
C GLY A 119 -4.21 -20.63 5.66
N GLU A 120 -3.07 -20.20 5.08
CA GLU A 120 -1.86 -19.81 5.81
C GLU A 120 -2.14 -18.61 6.74
N LYS A 121 -2.83 -17.58 6.21
CA LYS A 121 -3.24 -16.41 6.98
C LYS A 121 -4.14 -16.77 8.17
N ARG A 122 -5.05 -17.75 8.01
CA ARG A 122 -5.85 -18.25 9.14
C ARG A 122 -4.98 -18.91 10.21
N LYS A 123 -3.98 -19.70 9.82
CA LYS A 123 -3.05 -20.36 10.75
C LYS A 123 -2.22 -19.34 11.54
N LEU A 124 -1.79 -18.25 10.87
CA LEU A 124 -1.00 -17.18 11.49
C LEU A 124 -1.77 -16.40 12.57
N VAL A 125 -3.10 -16.22 12.45
CA VAL A 125 -3.91 -15.41 13.39
C VAL A 125 -4.76 -16.25 14.36
N ARG A 126 -4.51 -17.55 14.48
CA ARG A 126 -5.23 -18.41 15.43
C ARG A 126 -4.93 -18.01 16.88
N ARG A 127 -5.89 -18.13 17.77
CA ARG A 127 -5.68 -17.95 19.22
C ARG A 127 -4.88 -19.10 19.84
N LYS A 128 -5.18 -20.34 19.40
CA LYS A 128 -4.48 -21.57 19.83
C LYS A 128 -3.76 -22.18 18.64
N HIS A 129 -2.62 -22.83 18.89
CA HIS A 129 -1.81 -23.47 17.85
C HIS A 129 -1.46 -22.55 16.68
N LYS A 130 -1.09 -21.31 17.00
CA LYS A 130 -0.66 -20.31 16.04
C LYS A 130 0.66 -20.76 15.38
N ILE A 131 0.74 -20.61 14.05
CA ILE A 131 1.96 -20.87 13.30
C ILE A 131 2.58 -19.52 12.97
N MET A 132 3.66 -19.18 13.70
CA MET A 132 4.42 -17.93 13.55
C MET A 132 5.54 -18.11 12.53
N GLN A 133 5.16 -18.07 11.23
CA GLN A 133 6.10 -18.15 10.12
C GLN A 133 5.80 -17.04 9.11
N PRO A 134 6.83 -16.42 8.50
CA PRO A 134 6.64 -15.46 7.41
C PRO A 134 5.85 -16.10 6.27
N LEU A 135 4.76 -15.45 5.87
CA LEU A 135 3.98 -15.87 4.72
C LEU A 135 4.58 -15.25 3.44
N LYS A 136 4.32 -15.89 2.31
CA LYS A 136 4.69 -15.34 1.01
C LYS A 136 4.18 -13.90 0.87
N ALA A 137 5.08 -12.97 0.57
CA ALA A 137 4.77 -11.56 0.38
C ALA A 137 3.72 -11.35 -0.72
N SER A 138 2.83 -10.38 -0.55
CA SER A 138 1.79 -10.04 -1.53
C SER A 138 2.38 -9.68 -2.89
N LEU A 139 3.52 -8.99 -2.90
CA LEU A 139 4.30 -8.69 -4.11
C LEU A 139 4.65 -9.97 -4.88
N ASN A 140 5.16 -11.01 -4.21
CA ASN A 140 5.49 -12.29 -4.85
C ASN A 140 4.24 -13.03 -5.35
N ARG A 141 3.10 -12.90 -4.65
CA ARG A 141 1.82 -13.46 -5.12
C ARG A 141 1.34 -12.78 -6.41
N TYR A 142 1.60 -11.48 -6.59
CA TYR A 142 1.33 -10.78 -7.84
C TYR A 142 2.27 -11.24 -8.95
N ARG A 143 3.56 -11.37 -8.68
CA ARG A 143 4.53 -11.90 -9.64
C ARG A 143 4.12 -13.27 -10.17
N GLU A 144 3.70 -14.19 -9.30
CA GLU A 144 3.25 -15.53 -9.69
C GLU A 144 2.07 -15.52 -10.68
N VAL A 145 1.19 -14.52 -10.64
CA VAL A 145 0.11 -14.40 -11.62
C VAL A 145 0.68 -14.12 -13.00
N PHE A 146 1.61 -13.18 -13.11
CA PHE A 146 2.26 -12.86 -14.38
C PHE A 146 3.13 -14.01 -14.89
N THR A 147 3.89 -14.69 -14.02
CA THR A 147 4.67 -15.87 -14.40
C THR A 147 3.79 -16.97 -15.00
N ARG A 148 2.63 -17.25 -14.40
CA ARG A 148 1.67 -18.23 -14.95
C ARG A 148 1.06 -17.83 -16.28
N LEU A 149 1.04 -16.55 -16.60
CA LEU A 149 0.61 -16.03 -17.91
C LEU A 149 1.75 -15.95 -18.93
N GLY A 150 2.95 -16.45 -18.56
CA GLY A 150 4.12 -16.54 -19.46
C GLY A 150 4.98 -15.29 -19.49
N TYR A 151 4.86 -14.39 -18.48
CA TYR A 151 5.69 -13.17 -18.38
C TYR A 151 6.92 -13.37 -17.49
N ASP A 152 8.06 -12.78 -17.88
CA ASP A 152 9.13 -12.52 -16.92
C ASP A 152 8.67 -11.48 -15.92
N SER A 153 8.46 -11.91 -14.69
CA SER A 153 8.01 -11.08 -13.57
C SER A 153 9.13 -10.74 -12.57
N SER A 154 10.40 -10.91 -12.95
CA SER A 154 11.53 -10.44 -12.15
C SER A 154 11.50 -8.92 -12.04
N LEU A 155 11.83 -8.41 -10.86
CA LEU A 155 11.69 -6.97 -10.59
C LEU A 155 12.86 -6.19 -11.19
N CYS A 156 12.53 -5.08 -11.85
CA CYS A 156 13.47 -4.04 -12.28
C CYS A 156 13.00 -2.64 -11.88
N PHE A 157 11.91 -2.54 -11.11
CA PHE A 157 11.40 -1.28 -10.60
C PHE A 157 12.36 -0.70 -9.55
N THR A 158 12.79 0.55 -9.73
CA THR A 158 13.72 1.25 -8.86
C THR A 158 13.07 2.40 -8.09
N GLY A 159 11.83 2.74 -8.38
CA GLY A 159 11.09 3.83 -7.78
C GLY A 159 10.27 4.60 -8.80
N LEU A 160 9.30 5.40 -8.35
CA LEU A 160 8.50 6.26 -9.22
C LEU A 160 9.27 7.50 -9.71
N PHE A 161 10.29 7.92 -8.97
CA PHE A 161 11.14 9.07 -9.29
C PHE A 161 12.60 8.60 -9.33
N SER A 162 13.36 9.13 -10.29
CA SER A 162 14.79 8.79 -10.48
C SER A 162 15.71 9.52 -9.50
N GLU A 163 15.27 10.67 -9.02
CA GLU A 163 16.10 11.56 -8.19
C GLU A 163 15.39 11.98 -6.92
N LYS A 164 16.17 12.17 -5.86
CA LYS A 164 15.72 12.86 -4.65
C LYS A 164 16.26 14.29 -4.67
N PRO A 165 15.44 15.28 -4.31
CA PRO A 165 15.92 16.66 -4.24
C PRO A 165 16.97 16.82 -3.14
N ILE A 166 17.99 17.66 -3.41
CA ILE A 166 18.97 18.10 -2.41
C ILE A 166 18.25 19.01 -1.41
N LYS A 167 18.53 18.84 -0.12
CA LYS A 167 17.86 19.55 0.97
C LYS A 167 18.85 20.12 1.95
N GLU A 168 18.50 21.26 2.53
CA GLU A 168 19.27 21.91 3.60
C GLU A 168 18.80 21.47 5.00
N GLN A 169 17.61 20.87 5.09
CA GLN A 169 16.97 20.48 6.34
C GLN A 169 16.49 19.02 6.28
N ILE A 170 16.53 18.34 7.41
CA ILE A 170 15.94 17.01 7.59
C ILE A 170 14.42 17.13 7.52
N ARG A 171 13.78 16.31 6.69
CA ARG A 171 12.33 16.30 6.50
C ARG A 171 11.75 14.96 6.90
N ILE A 172 10.91 14.94 7.93
CA ILE A 172 10.21 13.74 8.39
C ILE A 172 8.71 13.88 8.09
N GLY A 173 8.18 12.90 7.38
CA GLY A 173 6.75 12.78 7.19
C GLY A 173 6.13 11.90 8.28
N ILE A 174 4.99 12.29 8.85
CA ILE A 174 4.26 11.49 9.84
C ILE A 174 2.83 11.27 9.37
N ALA A 175 2.44 9.99 9.20
CA ALA A 175 1.10 9.55 8.87
C ALA A 175 0.50 8.73 10.03
N PRO A 176 -0.09 9.38 11.06
CA PRO A 176 -0.42 8.75 12.33
C PRO A 176 -1.67 7.87 12.30
N PHE A 177 -2.43 7.91 11.21
CA PHE A 177 -3.72 7.23 11.13
C PHE A 177 -3.65 5.89 10.41
N ALA A 178 -4.60 5.03 10.76
CA ALA A 178 -4.87 3.79 10.06
C ALA A 178 -6.37 3.51 10.04
N LYS A 179 -6.86 2.92 8.95
CA LYS A 179 -8.28 2.61 8.74
C LYS A 179 -8.90 1.75 9.85
N HIS A 180 -8.13 0.87 10.47
CA HIS A 180 -8.63 -0.11 11.42
C HIS A 180 -8.02 0.11 12.81
N ARG A 181 -8.85 0.04 13.86
CA ARG A 181 -8.43 0.27 15.24
C ARG A 181 -7.26 -0.60 15.71
N GLY A 182 -7.18 -1.85 15.20
CA GLY A 182 -6.04 -2.73 15.54
C GLY A 182 -4.70 -2.32 14.95
N LYS A 183 -4.66 -1.25 14.15
CA LYS A 183 -3.45 -0.65 13.56
C LYS A 183 -3.26 0.81 14.00
N ALA A 184 -4.24 1.44 14.63
CA ALA A 184 -4.20 2.84 14.99
C ALA A 184 -3.47 3.02 16.33
N TYR A 185 -2.27 3.56 16.28
CA TYR A 185 -1.52 3.99 17.46
C TYR A 185 -2.27 5.11 18.18
N PRO A 186 -2.24 5.18 19.52
CA PRO A 186 -2.92 6.27 20.23
C PRO A 186 -2.40 7.63 19.80
N LEU A 187 -3.31 8.50 19.36
CA LEU A 187 -2.96 9.80 18.77
C LEU A 187 -2.20 10.69 19.76
N GLU A 188 -2.58 10.64 21.03
CA GLU A 188 -1.90 11.34 22.14
C GLU A 188 -0.43 10.89 22.32
N GLN A 189 -0.14 9.61 22.06
CA GLN A 189 1.22 9.11 22.12
C GLN A 189 2.01 9.53 20.87
N MET A 190 1.37 9.57 19.70
CA MET A 190 2.01 10.07 18.48
C MET A 190 2.31 11.57 18.59
N GLU A 191 1.45 12.36 19.23
CA GLU A 191 1.74 13.77 19.51
C GLU A 191 3.00 13.94 20.37
N LYS A 192 3.23 13.03 21.33
CA LYS A 192 4.48 13.05 22.11
C LYS A 192 5.71 12.76 21.23
N VAL A 193 5.59 11.87 20.25
CA VAL A 193 6.64 11.64 19.24
C VAL A 193 6.90 12.94 18.47
N VAL A 194 5.86 13.57 17.94
CA VAL A 194 5.98 14.86 17.24
C VAL A 194 6.69 15.87 18.12
N ARG A 195 6.25 16.07 19.37
CA ARG A 195 6.86 17.01 20.30
C ARG A 195 8.35 16.74 20.52
N GLN A 196 8.75 15.48 20.76
CA GLN A 196 10.17 15.14 20.94
C GLN A 196 10.99 15.42 19.68
N LEU A 197 10.44 15.16 18.49
CA LEU A 197 11.11 15.47 17.25
C LEU A 197 11.23 16.96 16.97
N THR A 198 10.27 17.79 17.44
CA THR A 198 10.36 19.25 17.27
C THR A 198 11.49 19.91 18.06
N GLU A 199 12.04 19.21 19.05
CA GLU A 199 13.21 19.66 19.83
C GLU A 199 14.55 19.45 19.07
N LEU A 200 14.54 18.65 18.01
CA LEU A 200 15.73 18.42 17.19
C LEU A 200 16.02 19.62 16.28
N PRO A 201 17.28 20.06 16.21
CA PRO A 201 17.64 21.18 15.34
C PRO A 201 17.52 20.79 13.85
N ASN A 202 17.24 21.77 13.02
CA ASN A 202 17.22 21.63 11.57
C ASN A 202 16.26 20.55 11.01
N LEU A 203 15.15 20.29 11.71
CA LEU A 203 14.18 19.29 11.34
C LEU A 203 12.83 19.93 11.02
N GLN A 204 12.21 19.52 9.92
CA GLN A 204 10.85 19.87 9.50
C GLN A 204 9.97 18.62 9.53
N ILE A 205 8.78 18.75 10.08
CA ILE A 205 7.79 17.67 10.13
C ILE A 205 6.61 18.03 9.23
N THR A 206 6.26 17.10 8.35
CA THR A 206 5.03 17.19 7.57
C THR A 206 4.06 16.09 8.03
N LEU A 207 2.80 16.45 8.28
CA LEU A 207 1.76 15.55 8.76
C LEU A 207 0.84 15.12 7.60
N TRP A 208 0.63 13.81 7.43
CA TRP A 208 -0.25 13.21 6.42
C TRP A 208 -1.51 12.65 7.05
N GLY A 209 -2.64 12.87 6.38
CA GLY A 209 -3.92 12.29 6.76
C GLY A 209 -4.98 12.49 5.69
N GLY A 210 -6.09 11.78 5.81
CA GLY A 210 -7.27 12.02 4.99
C GLY A 210 -7.99 13.32 5.40
N LYS A 211 -8.95 13.75 4.57
CA LYS A 211 -9.74 14.98 4.82
C LYS A 211 -10.45 14.98 6.17
N GLU A 212 -10.92 13.80 6.61
CA GLU A 212 -11.61 13.66 7.92
C GLU A 212 -10.64 13.69 9.10
N GLU A 213 -9.33 13.50 8.85
CA GLU A 213 -8.26 13.45 9.83
C GLU A 213 -7.52 14.80 9.97
N ASN A 214 -7.93 15.81 9.19
CA ASN A 214 -7.23 17.10 9.09
C ASN A 214 -7.23 17.86 10.42
N LYS A 215 -8.39 17.97 11.08
CA LYS A 215 -8.55 18.82 12.27
C LYS A 215 -7.53 18.57 13.39
N PRO A 216 -7.27 17.33 13.86
CA PRO A 216 -6.25 17.11 14.89
C PRO A 216 -4.82 17.41 14.38
N LEU A 217 -4.54 17.25 13.09
CA LEU A 217 -3.23 17.53 12.52
C LEU A 217 -2.97 19.04 12.35
N GLU A 218 -4.01 19.81 12.02
CA GLU A 218 -3.92 21.28 12.01
C GLU A 218 -3.61 21.82 13.40
N LEU A 219 -4.24 21.30 14.46
CA LEU A 219 -3.92 21.71 15.85
C LEU A 219 -2.45 21.46 16.21
N TRP A 220 -1.85 20.39 15.72
CA TRP A 220 -0.41 20.15 15.92
C TRP A 220 0.45 21.12 15.09
N ALA A 221 0.06 21.42 13.85
CA ALA A 221 0.77 22.39 13.02
C ALA A 221 0.70 23.82 13.61
N GLU A 222 -0.41 24.20 14.24
CA GLU A 222 -0.54 25.47 14.95
C GLU A 222 0.32 25.51 16.24
N LYS A 223 0.43 24.37 16.92
CA LYS A 223 1.12 24.25 18.20
C LYS A 223 2.64 24.22 18.08
N TYR A 224 3.18 23.64 17.00
CA TYR A 224 4.60 23.40 16.82
C TYR A 224 5.14 24.12 15.58
N ARG A 225 6.14 25.01 15.77
CA ARG A 225 6.62 25.93 14.73
C ARG A 225 7.19 25.26 13.46
N ASN A 226 7.81 24.06 13.61
CA ASN A 226 8.43 23.30 12.52
C ASN A 226 7.57 22.14 12.04
N VAL A 227 6.25 22.22 12.25
CA VAL A 227 5.28 21.23 11.84
C VAL A 227 4.29 21.83 10.85
N THR A 228 4.03 21.15 9.76
CA THR A 228 3.02 21.51 8.76
C THR A 228 2.07 20.35 8.52
N SER A 229 0.82 20.62 8.15
CA SER A 229 -0.16 19.61 7.79
C SER A 229 -0.53 19.72 6.33
N VAL A 230 -0.55 18.57 5.62
CA VAL A 230 -1.06 18.45 4.25
C VAL A 230 -2.27 17.54 4.16
N ALA A 231 -2.87 17.21 5.31
CA ALA A 231 -3.98 16.27 5.40
C ALA A 231 -5.20 16.72 4.58
N GLY A 232 -5.59 15.88 3.62
CA GLY A 232 -6.75 16.13 2.75
C GLY A 232 -6.59 17.29 1.76
N GLN A 233 -5.38 17.83 1.60
CA GLN A 233 -5.10 19.00 0.74
C GLN A 233 -4.50 18.62 -0.61
N LEU A 234 -3.82 17.47 -0.68
CA LEU A 234 -3.08 17.05 -1.86
C LEU A 234 -3.81 15.99 -2.68
N SER A 235 -3.54 15.95 -3.96
CA SER A 235 -3.83 14.77 -4.78
C SER A 235 -2.85 13.64 -4.43
N LEU A 236 -3.20 12.38 -4.73
CA LEU A 236 -2.31 11.25 -4.48
C LEU A 236 -0.96 11.37 -5.24
N GLN A 237 -0.96 12.01 -6.40
CA GLN A 237 0.26 12.31 -7.15
C GLN A 237 1.14 13.32 -6.41
N ASP A 238 0.54 14.39 -5.89
CA ASP A 238 1.27 15.41 -5.13
C ASP A 238 1.77 14.86 -3.79
N GLU A 239 1.01 13.96 -3.16
CA GLU A 239 1.45 13.23 -1.97
C GLU A 239 2.71 12.40 -2.26
N LEU A 240 2.76 11.68 -3.38
CA LEU A 240 3.93 10.90 -3.78
C LEU A 240 5.14 11.80 -4.06
N PHE A 241 4.92 12.92 -4.75
CA PHE A 241 5.98 13.89 -5.02
C PHE A 241 6.53 14.48 -3.72
N LEU A 242 5.66 14.84 -2.79
CA LEU A 242 6.08 15.35 -1.48
C LEU A 242 6.75 14.26 -0.63
N MET A 243 6.25 13.00 -0.65
CA MET A 243 6.90 11.87 0.04
C MET A 243 8.31 11.61 -0.50
N ASN A 244 8.55 11.79 -1.81
CA ASN A 244 9.89 11.68 -2.38
C ASN A 244 10.86 12.73 -1.82
N GLN A 245 10.34 13.84 -1.32
CA GLN A 245 11.13 14.88 -0.67
C GLN A 245 11.41 14.62 0.81
N MET A 246 10.82 13.61 1.41
CA MET A 246 11.07 13.24 2.80
C MET A 246 12.34 12.39 2.91
N ASP A 247 13.06 12.55 4.01
CA ASP A 247 14.17 11.67 4.38
C ASP A 247 13.65 10.39 5.04
N LEU A 248 12.52 10.50 5.74
CA LEU A 248 11.90 9.42 6.45
C LEU A 248 10.38 9.62 6.53
N MET A 249 9.64 8.53 6.46
CA MET A 249 8.21 8.49 6.82
C MET A 249 8.02 7.71 8.12
N VAL A 250 7.25 8.25 9.06
CA VAL A 250 6.73 7.50 10.22
C VAL A 250 5.26 7.21 9.97
N CYS A 251 4.89 5.95 9.92
CA CYS A 251 3.53 5.57 9.57
C CYS A 251 3.07 4.29 10.28
N MET A 252 1.78 4.07 10.26
CA MET A 252 1.20 2.81 10.67
C MET A 252 1.43 1.73 9.60
N ASP A 253 1.14 0.46 9.92
CA ASP A 253 0.87 -0.58 8.90
C ASP A 253 -0.33 -0.14 8.04
N SER A 254 -0.10 0.78 7.12
CA SER A 254 -1.11 1.49 6.32
C SER A 254 -0.66 1.68 4.87
N ALA A 255 -1.50 2.32 4.05
CA ALA A 255 -1.16 2.63 2.67
C ALA A 255 0.10 3.51 2.56
N ASN A 256 0.32 4.42 3.52
CA ASN A 256 1.45 5.36 3.48
C ASN A 256 2.82 4.67 3.51
N MET A 257 2.96 3.52 4.21
CA MET A 257 4.17 2.70 4.15
C MET A 257 4.46 2.23 2.72
N HIS A 258 3.43 1.83 1.98
CA HIS A 258 3.59 1.38 0.60
C HIS A 258 3.82 2.53 -0.36
N LEU A 259 3.19 3.69 -0.14
CA LEU A 259 3.44 4.89 -0.93
C LEU A 259 4.89 5.37 -0.76
N ALA A 260 5.39 5.42 0.49
CA ALA A 260 6.79 5.72 0.78
C ALA A 260 7.75 4.75 0.07
N SER A 261 7.41 3.46 0.04
CA SER A 261 8.18 2.45 -0.69
C SER A 261 8.28 2.72 -2.18
N LEU A 262 7.21 3.25 -2.80
CA LEU A 262 7.20 3.56 -4.24
C LEU A 262 8.11 4.71 -4.63
N VAL A 263 8.44 5.58 -3.68
CA VAL A 263 9.30 6.75 -3.90
C VAL A 263 10.66 6.62 -3.20
N ASN A 264 11.02 5.41 -2.79
CA ASN A 264 12.29 5.10 -2.11
C ASN A 264 12.52 5.92 -0.83
N THR A 265 11.46 6.33 -0.14
CA THR A 265 11.58 6.97 1.15
C THR A 265 11.53 5.91 2.25
N PRO A 266 12.57 5.82 3.10
CA PRO A 266 12.57 4.91 4.24
C PRO A 266 11.34 5.13 5.12
N ALA A 267 10.82 4.06 5.73
CA ALA A 267 9.65 4.15 6.59
C ALA A 267 9.88 3.43 7.92
N VAL A 268 9.72 4.17 9.02
CA VAL A 268 9.47 3.58 10.34
C VAL A 268 8.00 3.22 10.42
N SER A 269 7.71 1.94 10.54
CA SER A 269 6.34 1.42 10.51
C SER A 269 5.92 0.83 11.85
N ILE A 270 4.74 1.24 12.34
CA ILE A 270 4.20 0.85 13.64
C ILE A 270 3.15 -0.24 13.47
N TRP A 271 3.35 -1.37 14.17
CA TRP A 271 2.54 -2.57 14.00
C TRP A 271 1.85 -2.98 15.31
N GLY A 272 0.51 -2.99 15.30
CA GLY A 272 -0.30 -3.40 16.43
C GLY A 272 -0.82 -4.84 16.35
N ALA A 273 -2.11 -5.02 16.09
CA ALA A 273 -2.79 -6.32 16.00
C ALA A 273 -2.38 -7.18 14.79
N THR A 274 -1.68 -6.58 13.84
CA THR A 274 -1.11 -7.19 12.63
C THR A 274 0.36 -7.58 12.86
N HIS A 275 1.00 -8.18 11.85
CA HIS A 275 2.41 -8.54 11.89
C HIS A 275 3.00 -8.55 10.48
N PRO A 276 4.26 -8.16 10.25
CA PRO A 276 4.93 -8.24 8.96
C PRO A 276 4.87 -9.63 8.32
N TYR A 277 4.86 -10.69 9.12
CA TYR A 277 4.70 -12.08 8.65
C TYR A 277 3.42 -12.33 7.83
N ALA A 278 2.43 -11.44 7.86
CA ALA A 278 1.26 -11.53 6.99
C ALA A 278 1.58 -11.28 5.50
N GLY A 279 2.80 -10.84 5.18
CA GLY A 279 3.29 -10.63 3.82
C GLY A 279 2.84 -9.31 3.19
N PHE A 280 2.66 -8.27 4.02
CA PHE A 280 2.26 -6.92 3.59
C PHE A 280 3.32 -5.86 3.91
N TYR A 281 4.56 -6.25 4.16
CA TYR A 281 5.60 -5.27 4.41
C TYR A 281 5.93 -4.46 3.14
N GLY A 282 6.43 -3.24 3.30
CA GLY A 282 6.75 -2.32 2.21
C GLY A 282 7.85 -2.86 1.28
N PHE A 283 7.71 -2.63 0.00
CA PHE A 283 8.73 -2.98 -0.99
C PHE A 283 10.04 -2.22 -0.69
N ASN A 284 11.17 -2.92 -0.68
CA ASN A 284 12.51 -2.37 -0.37
C ASN A 284 12.62 -1.60 0.97
N GLN A 285 11.70 -1.82 1.91
CA GLN A 285 11.81 -1.27 3.25
C GLN A 285 12.65 -2.19 4.13
N ASP A 286 13.49 -1.59 4.97
CA ASP A 286 14.32 -2.32 5.92
C ASP A 286 13.46 -2.79 7.11
N GLU A 287 13.44 -4.11 7.37
CA GLU A 287 12.70 -4.70 8.49
C GLU A 287 13.21 -4.24 9.86
N SER A 288 14.45 -3.72 9.95
CA SER A 288 14.96 -3.11 11.17
C SER A 288 14.19 -1.85 11.59
N ASN A 289 13.47 -1.21 10.67
CA ASN A 289 12.65 -0.01 10.90
C ASN A 289 11.23 -0.33 11.41
N ILE A 290 10.96 -1.58 11.77
CA ILE A 290 9.68 -1.98 12.34
C ILE A 290 9.64 -1.65 13.83
N VAL A 291 8.57 -0.97 14.26
CA VAL A 291 8.26 -0.75 15.68
C VAL A 291 7.06 -1.59 16.08
N GLN A 292 7.26 -2.52 16.99
CA GLN A 292 6.23 -3.42 17.46
C GLN A 292 6.58 -3.99 18.84
N THR A 293 5.58 -4.50 19.55
CA THR A 293 5.79 -5.24 20.81
C THR A 293 5.68 -6.74 20.57
N ASP A 294 6.44 -7.52 21.30
CA ASP A 294 6.31 -8.97 21.28
C ASP A 294 5.25 -9.44 22.28
N LEU A 295 4.08 -9.78 21.77
CA LEU A 295 2.97 -10.29 22.55
C LEU A 295 2.45 -11.60 21.95
N PRO A 296 2.24 -12.66 22.77
CA PRO A 296 1.79 -13.97 22.26
C PRO A 296 0.44 -13.92 21.51
N CYS A 297 -0.38 -12.90 21.76
CA CYS A 297 -1.64 -12.71 21.07
C CYS A 297 -1.46 -12.21 19.62
N ARG A 298 -0.31 -11.67 19.25
CA ARG A 298 -0.03 -11.12 17.91
C ARG A 298 0.44 -12.20 16.93
N PRO A 299 0.12 -12.04 15.62
CA PRO A 299 -1.00 -11.24 15.11
C PRO A 299 -2.34 -11.89 15.50
N CYS A 300 -3.32 -11.09 15.84
CA CYS A 300 -4.70 -11.56 16.05
C CYS A 300 -5.64 -11.19 14.90
N SER A 301 -5.16 -10.39 13.97
CA SER A 301 -5.86 -9.98 12.74
C SER A 301 -4.87 -9.83 11.58
N ILE A 302 -5.28 -10.23 10.39
CA ILE A 302 -4.48 -9.99 9.16
C ILE A 302 -4.56 -8.54 8.72
N PHE A 303 -5.69 -7.87 8.94
CA PHE A 303 -5.95 -6.51 8.46
C PHE A 303 -6.19 -5.50 9.58
N GLY A 304 -6.09 -5.91 10.84
CA GLY A 304 -6.39 -5.04 11.99
C GLY A 304 -7.87 -4.75 12.21
N ASN A 305 -8.76 -5.33 11.42
CA ASN A 305 -10.20 -5.07 11.41
C ASN A 305 -11.00 -5.86 12.46
N LYS A 306 -10.37 -6.79 13.17
CA LYS A 306 -11.00 -7.52 14.26
C LYS A 306 -10.83 -6.76 15.57
N PRO A 307 -11.86 -6.72 16.44
CA PRO A 307 -11.71 -6.16 17.77
C PRO A 307 -10.68 -6.95 18.58
N CYS A 308 -9.98 -6.24 19.48
CA CYS A 308 -9.04 -6.88 20.38
C CYS A 308 -9.80 -7.78 21.36
N TYR A 309 -9.50 -9.07 21.36
CA TYR A 309 -10.18 -10.00 22.27
C TYR A 309 -9.73 -9.87 23.72
N ARG A 310 -8.60 -9.20 23.99
CA ARG A 310 -8.18 -8.80 25.34
C ARG A 310 -8.86 -7.52 25.79
N GLY A 311 -9.41 -6.72 24.85
CA GLY A 311 -10.04 -5.44 25.11
C GLY A 311 -9.07 -4.26 25.27
N ASP A 312 -7.81 -4.50 25.58
CA ASP A 312 -6.83 -3.49 26.01
C ASP A 312 -5.99 -2.86 24.90
N TYR A 313 -5.87 -3.51 23.74
CA TYR A 313 -4.95 -3.12 22.66
C TYR A 313 -3.50 -2.92 23.12
N ALA A 314 -3.03 -3.75 24.07
CA ALA A 314 -1.68 -3.67 24.64
C ALA A 314 -0.59 -3.61 23.58
N CYS A 315 -0.79 -4.32 22.45
CA CYS A 315 0.15 -4.31 21.30
C CYS A 315 0.43 -2.94 20.69
N LEU A 316 -0.44 -1.96 20.92
CA LEU A 316 -0.24 -0.57 20.51
C LEU A 316 0.13 0.31 21.71
N LYS A 317 -0.53 0.09 22.88
CA LYS A 317 -0.31 0.92 24.06
C LYS A 317 1.04 0.71 24.73
N GLN A 318 1.67 -0.45 24.55
CA GLN A 318 3.02 -0.73 25.10
C GLN A 318 4.14 -0.21 24.19
N ILE A 319 3.83 0.23 22.97
CA ILE A 319 4.79 0.99 22.17
C ILE A 319 4.87 2.38 22.79
N THR A 320 6.06 2.75 23.27
CA THR A 320 6.26 4.08 23.82
C THR A 320 6.72 5.07 22.75
N PRO A 321 6.51 6.38 22.91
CA PRO A 321 7.05 7.39 22.00
C PRO A 321 8.56 7.25 21.83
N GLU A 322 9.29 6.94 22.91
CA GLU A 322 10.75 6.79 22.92
C GLU A 322 11.20 5.66 21.99
N MET A 323 10.51 4.52 21.95
CA MET A 323 10.82 3.42 21.01
C MET A 323 10.74 3.88 19.55
N ILE A 324 9.83 4.80 19.23
CA ILE A 324 9.68 5.33 17.87
C ILE A 324 10.81 6.32 17.58
N VAL A 325 11.08 7.25 18.52
CA VAL A 325 12.15 8.26 18.36
C VAL A 325 13.52 7.61 18.29
N GLU A 326 13.83 6.63 19.14
CA GLU A 326 15.06 5.85 19.06
C GLU A 326 15.22 5.18 17.69
N LYS A 327 14.14 4.62 17.15
CA LYS A 327 14.17 3.99 15.83
C LYS A 327 14.48 5.02 14.73
N ILE A 328 13.93 6.23 14.82
CA ILE A 328 14.21 7.33 13.90
C ILE A 328 15.69 7.74 13.98
N ASN A 329 16.24 7.88 15.19
CA ASN A 329 17.62 8.29 15.42
C ASN A 329 18.66 7.26 14.93
N LEU A 330 18.28 5.95 14.91
CA LEU A 330 19.13 4.88 14.40
C LEU A 330 19.22 4.85 12.86
N ILE A 331 18.31 5.52 12.19
CA ILE A 331 18.36 5.66 10.72
C ILE A 331 19.33 6.81 10.42
N ASN A 332 20.45 6.49 9.78
CA ASN A 332 21.36 7.53 9.28
C ASN A 332 20.62 8.35 8.23
N ILE A 333 19.99 9.43 8.66
CA ILE A 333 19.39 10.43 7.79
C ILE A 333 20.56 11.31 7.32
N PRO A 334 20.80 11.41 6.00
CA PRO A 334 21.96 12.13 5.45
C PRO A 334 21.92 13.62 5.77
#